data_a63be6a94e8af5e1f0ead52cd5e044cd
#
_entry.id   a63be6a94e8af5e1f0ead52cd5e044cd
#
_cell.length_a   1.000
_cell.length_b   1.000
_cell.length_c   1.000
_cell.angle_alpha   90.00
_cell.angle_beta   90.00
_cell.angle_gamma   90.00
#
_symmetry.space_group_name_H-M   'P 1'
#
loop_
_entity.id
_entity.type
_entity.pdbx_description
1 polymer ?
#
loop_
_entity_poly.entity_id
_entity_poly.type
_entity_poly.pdbx_seq_one_letter_code
_entity_poly.pdbx_strand_id
1 'polypeptide(L)'
;MGKCKDTLDRRLCVAPMMDWTDRHCRYFLRQLAPDARLFTEMVTAEALIHGDLDRLLGYNAAESPLVLQLGGSQPDRLARAVVRAAPWGFAEINLNVGCPSDRVQSGKFGACLMAEPELVAACCRAMMDATDVPVTVKCRIGIDDMDAETGLDKFVDTVAAAGVSVFYLHARKAWLNGLSPKENRTIPPLDYDRARRLAKRRSDLSVILNGGLETADQAIAEMHACNGVMIGRAAYRTPYVLTEMAQRIFGRMPPRRDHVALAMADYADTMTKTGLPLHSITRHMLGLYAGQSGAKYWRRQLGENARTATAPGDFIRETSAFCEALAARRAA
;
A
#
# COMPACT_ATOMS: atom_id res chain seq x y z
N MET A 1 -11.80 -23.15 -18.67
CA MET A 1 -12.42 -22.51 -17.53
C MET A 1 -12.22 -21.00 -17.68
N GLY A 2 -13.30 -20.24 -17.84
CA GLY A 2 -13.21 -18.78 -18.00
C GLY A 2 -12.71 -18.17 -16.70
N LYS A 3 -11.55 -17.49 -16.74
CA LYS A 3 -11.06 -16.71 -15.58
C LYS A 3 -12.16 -15.73 -15.17
N CYS A 4 -12.48 -15.69 -13.88
CA CYS A 4 -13.43 -14.75 -13.31
C CYS A 4 -13.03 -13.33 -13.76
N LYS A 5 -14.00 -12.56 -14.30
CA LYS A 5 -13.72 -11.16 -14.66
C LYS A 5 -13.25 -10.44 -13.39
N ASP A 6 -12.07 -9.84 -13.47
CA ASP A 6 -11.52 -9.03 -12.38
C ASP A 6 -12.45 -7.82 -12.11
N THR A 7 -13.26 -7.93 -11.06
CA THR A 7 -14.22 -6.91 -10.64
C THR A 7 -13.71 -6.04 -9.50
N LEU A 8 -12.42 -6.18 -9.15
CA LEU A 8 -11.83 -5.48 -8.02
C LEU A 8 -11.70 -3.98 -8.31
N ASP A 9 -12.28 -3.15 -7.45
CA ASP A 9 -12.14 -1.71 -7.55
C ASP A 9 -10.72 -1.27 -7.13
N ARG A 10 -10.01 -0.58 -8.03
CA ARG A 10 -8.65 -0.08 -7.83
C ARG A 10 -8.55 1.43 -7.96
N ARG A 11 -9.69 2.13 -7.98
CA ARG A 11 -9.69 3.59 -8.10
C ARG A 11 -8.93 4.28 -6.97
N LEU A 12 -8.98 3.72 -5.75
CA LEU A 12 -8.21 4.21 -4.59
C LEU A 12 -7.44 3.04 -3.96
N CYS A 13 -6.11 3.16 -3.90
CA CYS A 13 -5.23 2.16 -3.31
C CYS A 13 -4.29 2.80 -2.28
N VAL A 14 -3.84 1.99 -1.30
CA VAL A 14 -2.73 2.37 -0.39
C VAL A 14 -1.50 1.55 -0.75
N ALA A 15 -0.38 2.22 -0.98
CA ALA A 15 0.87 1.58 -1.39
C ALA A 15 1.45 0.68 -0.29
N PRO A 16 2.07 -0.45 -0.66
CA PRO A 16 2.89 -1.26 0.25
C PRO A 16 4.07 -0.43 0.76
N MET A 17 4.25 -0.37 2.08
CA MET A 17 5.31 0.40 2.73
C MET A 17 5.90 -0.39 3.89
N MET A 18 7.17 -0.79 3.77
CA MET A 18 7.88 -1.50 4.84
C MET A 18 7.84 -0.72 6.15
N ASP A 19 7.66 -1.44 7.25
CA ASP A 19 7.50 -0.96 8.62
C ASP A 19 6.24 -0.09 8.87
N TRP A 20 5.45 0.18 7.84
CA TRP A 20 4.28 1.04 7.93
C TRP A 20 2.96 0.32 7.64
N THR A 21 2.85 -0.45 6.57
CA THR A 21 1.58 -1.11 6.20
C THR A 21 1.45 -2.52 6.76
N ASP A 22 1.82 -2.69 8.04
CA ASP A 22 1.54 -3.91 8.79
C ASP A 22 0.03 -4.10 9.06
N ARG A 23 -0.36 -5.22 9.67
CA ARG A 23 -1.76 -5.53 9.96
C ARG A 23 -2.48 -4.46 10.78
N HIS A 24 -1.78 -3.80 11.70
CA HIS A 24 -2.38 -2.80 12.59
C HIS A 24 -2.64 -1.49 11.83
N CYS A 25 -1.72 -1.08 10.98
CA CYS A 25 -1.90 0.05 10.08
C CYS A 25 -3.05 -0.22 9.09
N ARG A 26 -3.10 -1.39 8.46
CA ARG A 26 -4.16 -1.72 7.49
C ARG A 26 -5.53 -1.76 8.14
N TYR A 27 -5.64 -2.32 9.34
CA TYR A 27 -6.89 -2.27 10.11
C TYR A 27 -7.34 -0.82 10.36
N PHE A 28 -6.42 0.05 10.80
CA PHE A 28 -6.68 1.47 10.99
C PHE A 28 -7.12 2.18 9.69
N LEU A 29 -6.39 1.97 8.59
CA LEU A 29 -6.71 2.59 7.31
C LEU A 29 -8.07 2.11 6.74
N ARG A 30 -8.47 0.89 7.03
CA ARG A 30 -9.79 0.37 6.66
C ARG A 30 -10.92 1.10 7.37
N GLN A 31 -10.72 1.56 8.62
CA GLN A 31 -11.71 2.39 9.31
C GLN A 31 -11.89 3.76 8.63
N LEU A 32 -10.86 4.26 7.98
CA LEU A 32 -10.88 5.56 7.28
C LEU A 32 -11.44 5.48 5.86
N ALA A 33 -11.11 4.43 5.13
CA ALA A 33 -11.48 4.25 3.73
C ALA A 33 -11.85 2.79 3.44
N PRO A 34 -13.11 2.40 3.72
CA PRO A 34 -13.58 1.01 3.59
C PRO A 34 -13.42 0.42 2.19
N ASP A 35 -13.50 1.26 1.14
CA ASP A 35 -13.43 0.82 -0.25
C ASP A 35 -11.99 0.85 -0.82
N ALA A 36 -11.01 1.39 -0.08
CA ALA A 36 -9.63 1.46 -0.56
C ALA A 36 -8.99 0.07 -0.68
N ARG A 37 -8.24 -0.16 -1.76
CA ARG A 37 -7.42 -1.36 -1.92
C ARG A 37 -6.18 -1.24 -1.03
N LEU A 38 -6.07 -2.12 -0.04
CA LEU A 38 -4.93 -2.15 0.87
C LEU A 38 -3.92 -3.22 0.43
N PHE A 39 -2.65 -2.96 0.69
CA PHE A 39 -1.54 -3.85 0.39
C PHE A 39 -0.84 -4.27 1.68
N THR A 40 -0.37 -5.52 1.72
CA THR A 40 0.61 -5.92 2.74
C THR A 40 1.91 -5.16 2.55
N GLU A 41 2.81 -5.24 3.51
CA GLU A 41 4.23 -5.00 3.24
C GLU A 41 4.73 -6.02 2.21
N MET A 42 5.88 -5.74 1.61
CA MET A 42 6.50 -6.71 0.71
C MET A 42 7.03 -7.91 1.51
N VAL A 43 6.54 -9.11 1.20
CA VAL A 43 7.04 -10.38 1.73
C VAL A 43 7.85 -11.09 0.64
N THR A 44 9.04 -11.58 0.95
CA THR A 44 9.83 -12.32 -0.04
C THR A 44 9.30 -13.74 -0.24
N ALA A 45 9.42 -14.27 -1.45
CA ALA A 45 9.05 -15.66 -1.73
C ALA A 45 9.75 -16.65 -0.78
N GLU A 46 11.03 -16.41 -0.49
CA GLU A 46 11.82 -17.22 0.45
C GLU A 46 11.23 -17.20 1.86
N ALA A 47 10.79 -16.03 2.34
CA ALA A 47 10.16 -15.92 3.65
C ALA A 47 8.86 -16.75 3.74
N LEU A 48 8.07 -16.81 2.66
CA LEU A 48 6.87 -17.65 2.62
C LEU A 48 7.18 -19.14 2.49
N ILE A 49 8.27 -19.50 1.83
CA ILE A 49 8.65 -20.92 1.67
C ILE A 49 9.18 -21.50 2.97
N HIS A 50 9.91 -20.72 3.77
CA HIS A 50 10.66 -21.22 4.92
C HIS A 50 10.23 -20.62 6.27
N GLY A 51 9.46 -19.53 6.28
CA GLY A 51 9.10 -18.81 7.48
C GLY A 51 7.77 -19.22 8.10
N ASP A 52 7.45 -18.57 9.20
CA ASP A 52 6.19 -18.64 9.91
C ASP A 52 5.11 -17.84 9.15
N LEU A 53 4.19 -18.54 8.52
CA LEU A 53 3.16 -17.95 7.67
C LEU A 53 2.12 -17.16 8.46
N ASP A 54 1.73 -17.58 9.64
CA ASP A 54 0.75 -16.86 10.47
C ASP A 54 1.29 -15.49 10.89
N ARG A 55 2.57 -15.44 11.20
CA ARG A 55 3.25 -14.18 11.48
C ARG A 55 3.37 -13.30 10.25
N LEU A 56 3.71 -13.85 9.08
CA LEU A 56 3.98 -13.11 7.85
C LEU A 56 2.71 -12.66 7.14
N LEU A 57 1.69 -13.50 7.11
CA LEU A 57 0.49 -13.32 6.31
C LEU A 57 -0.78 -13.05 7.13
N GLY A 58 -0.77 -13.35 8.43
CA GLY A 58 -1.95 -13.18 9.27
C GLY A 58 -2.47 -11.73 9.24
N TYR A 59 -3.79 -11.58 9.14
CA TYR A 59 -4.49 -10.30 9.14
C TYR A 59 -5.90 -10.44 9.72
N ASN A 60 -6.52 -9.32 10.08
CA ASN A 60 -7.91 -9.30 10.53
C ASN A 60 -8.86 -9.32 9.33
N ALA A 61 -9.94 -10.08 9.39
CA ALA A 61 -10.93 -10.17 8.31
C ALA A 61 -11.47 -8.79 7.87
N ALA A 62 -11.52 -7.82 8.78
CA ALA A 62 -11.90 -6.44 8.47
C ALA A 62 -10.92 -5.75 7.50
N GLU A 63 -9.67 -6.22 7.35
CA GLU A 63 -8.71 -5.65 6.40
C GLU A 63 -9.05 -6.01 4.94
N SER A 64 -9.88 -7.03 4.73
CA SER A 64 -10.28 -7.46 3.37
C SER A 64 -11.13 -6.39 2.65
N PRO A 65 -11.02 -6.32 1.33
CA PRO A 65 -10.15 -7.08 0.43
C PRO A 65 -8.69 -6.59 0.49
N LEU A 66 -7.74 -7.53 0.56
CA LEU A 66 -6.31 -7.25 0.78
C LEU A 66 -5.46 -7.83 -0.35
N VAL A 67 -4.41 -7.11 -0.75
CA VAL A 67 -3.41 -7.52 -1.74
C VAL A 67 -2.14 -7.98 -1.04
N LEU A 68 -1.67 -9.18 -1.36
CA LEU A 68 -0.34 -9.64 -0.94
C LEU A 68 0.72 -9.15 -1.93
N GLN A 69 1.70 -8.38 -1.46
CA GLN A 69 2.84 -8.03 -2.28
C GLN A 69 4.02 -8.98 -2.04
N LEU A 70 4.51 -9.58 -3.13
CA LEU A 70 5.66 -10.49 -3.12
C LEU A 70 6.91 -9.83 -3.70
N GLY A 71 8.07 -10.17 -3.12
CA GLY A 71 9.39 -9.91 -3.68
C GLY A 71 10.08 -11.21 -4.04
N GLY A 72 10.67 -11.27 -5.22
CA GLY A 72 11.40 -12.42 -5.73
C GLY A 72 11.66 -12.29 -7.22
N SER A 73 12.54 -13.15 -7.76
CA SER A 73 12.91 -13.18 -9.18
C SER A 73 13.00 -14.59 -9.75
N GLN A 74 12.62 -15.61 -8.99
CA GLN A 74 12.65 -17.01 -9.43
C GLN A 74 11.22 -17.48 -9.63
N PRO A 75 10.82 -17.85 -10.88
CA PRO A 75 9.43 -18.21 -11.21
C PRO A 75 8.86 -19.35 -10.36
N ASP A 76 9.61 -20.43 -10.19
CA ASP A 76 9.22 -21.59 -9.38
C ASP A 76 9.05 -21.27 -7.90
N ARG A 77 9.91 -20.40 -7.36
CA ARG A 77 9.84 -19.95 -5.96
C ARG A 77 8.64 -19.06 -5.72
N LEU A 78 8.36 -18.13 -6.65
CA LEU A 78 7.18 -17.28 -6.59
C LEU A 78 5.89 -18.10 -6.69
N ALA A 79 5.82 -19.07 -7.59
CA ALA A 79 4.67 -19.99 -7.70
C ALA A 79 4.45 -20.76 -6.37
N ARG A 80 5.51 -21.33 -5.79
CA ARG A 80 5.42 -22.00 -4.49
C ARG A 80 4.95 -21.07 -3.36
N ALA A 81 5.45 -19.82 -3.34
CA ALA A 81 5.02 -18.83 -2.36
C ALA A 81 3.53 -18.49 -2.50
N VAL A 82 3.03 -18.37 -3.74
CA VAL A 82 1.60 -18.14 -4.04
C VAL A 82 0.74 -19.29 -3.54
N VAL A 83 1.12 -20.55 -3.84
CA VAL A 83 0.40 -21.74 -3.33
C VAL A 83 0.35 -21.75 -1.80
N ARG A 84 1.48 -21.43 -1.15
CA ARG A 84 1.52 -21.38 0.32
C ARG A 84 0.67 -20.26 0.92
N ALA A 85 0.49 -19.15 0.20
CA ALA A 85 -0.33 -18.03 0.65
C ALA A 85 -1.83 -18.21 0.38
N ALA A 86 -2.23 -19.18 -0.44
CA ALA A 86 -3.62 -19.39 -0.84
C ALA A 86 -4.62 -19.53 0.34
N PRO A 87 -4.31 -20.23 1.45
CA PRO A 87 -5.23 -20.36 2.58
C PRO A 87 -5.64 -19.05 3.25
N TRP A 88 -4.84 -17.96 3.09
CA TRP A 88 -5.16 -16.66 3.67
C TRP A 88 -6.18 -15.86 2.87
N GLY A 89 -6.53 -16.27 1.63
CA GLY A 89 -7.62 -15.67 0.86
C GLY A 89 -7.36 -14.22 0.41
N PHE A 90 -6.12 -13.89 0.02
CA PHE A 90 -5.82 -12.59 -0.57
C PHE A 90 -6.62 -12.38 -1.87
N ALA A 91 -7.14 -11.16 -2.06
CA ALA A 91 -7.94 -10.82 -3.22
C ALA A 91 -7.10 -10.62 -4.49
N GLU A 92 -5.80 -10.41 -4.35
CA GLU A 92 -4.86 -10.14 -5.44
C GLU A 92 -3.43 -10.46 -4.97
N ILE A 93 -2.59 -10.94 -5.87
CA ILE A 93 -1.14 -11.10 -5.64
C ILE A 93 -0.40 -10.07 -6.50
N ASN A 94 0.50 -9.31 -5.88
CA ASN A 94 1.25 -8.26 -6.55
C ASN A 94 2.75 -8.56 -6.54
N LEU A 95 3.42 -8.48 -7.69
CA LEU A 95 4.88 -8.59 -7.77
C LEU A 95 5.53 -7.22 -7.63
N ASN A 96 6.51 -7.10 -6.74
CA ASN A 96 7.30 -5.88 -6.58
C ASN A 96 8.42 -5.81 -7.62
N VAL A 97 8.34 -4.82 -8.50
CA VAL A 97 9.36 -4.48 -9.51
C VAL A 97 9.74 -2.99 -9.39
N GLY A 98 9.68 -2.44 -8.17
CA GLY A 98 9.90 -1.00 -7.97
C GLY A 98 10.71 -0.59 -6.75
N CYS A 99 11.06 -1.51 -5.84
CA CYS A 99 11.85 -1.22 -4.65
C CYS A 99 13.35 -1.12 -4.99
N PRO A 100 14.02 0.03 -4.72
CA PRO A 100 15.43 0.21 -5.04
C PRO A 100 16.37 -0.02 -3.85
N SER A 101 15.94 -0.70 -2.77
CA SER A 101 16.79 -0.86 -1.59
C SER A 101 17.93 -1.86 -1.84
N ASP A 102 19.10 -1.61 -1.22
CA ASP A 102 20.30 -2.47 -1.36
C ASP A 102 20.03 -3.93 -1.02
N ARG A 103 19.24 -4.17 0.04
CA ARG A 103 18.83 -5.52 0.44
C ARG A 103 18.02 -6.21 -0.66
N VAL A 104 17.21 -5.47 -1.38
CA VAL A 104 16.37 -5.98 -2.47
C VAL A 104 17.22 -6.21 -3.72
N GLN A 105 18.14 -5.30 -4.00
CA GLN A 105 19.08 -5.43 -5.13
C GLN A 105 20.04 -6.59 -4.94
N SER A 106 20.61 -6.77 -3.73
CA SER A 106 21.46 -7.93 -3.43
C SER A 106 20.72 -9.26 -3.57
N GLY A 107 19.40 -9.26 -3.34
CA GLY A 107 18.50 -10.40 -3.62
C GLY A 107 18.08 -10.54 -5.07
N LYS A 108 18.57 -9.69 -5.98
CA LYS A 108 18.24 -9.64 -7.42
C LYS A 108 16.74 -9.56 -7.70
N PHE A 109 15.99 -8.74 -6.96
CA PHE A 109 14.57 -8.47 -7.19
C PHE A 109 14.23 -6.98 -6.96
N GLY A 110 12.98 -6.58 -7.11
CA GLY A 110 12.56 -5.19 -7.01
C GLY A 110 12.87 -4.36 -8.27
N ALA A 111 13.38 -3.14 -8.10
CA ALA A 111 13.52 -2.20 -9.22
C ALA A 111 14.51 -2.68 -10.30
N CYS A 112 15.56 -3.41 -9.95
CA CYS A 112 16.52 -3.95 -10.92
C CYS A 112 15.86 -4.86 -11.97
N LEU A 113 14.76 -5.52 -11.64
CA LEU A 113 14.01 -6.36 -12.57
C LEU A 113 13.38 -5.58 -13.74
N MET A 114 13.32 -4.25 -13.69
CA MET A 114 12.88 -3.47 -14.85
C MET A 114 13.79 -3.63 -16.06
N ALA A 115 15.06 -4.02 -15.84
CA ALA A 115 16.00 -4.36 -16.92
C ALA A 115 15.76 -5.75 -17.53
N GLU A 116 14.94 -6.60 -16.89
CA GLU A 116 14.73 -8.00 -17.25
C GLU A 116 13.23 -8.31 -17.48
N PRO A 117 12.57 -7.66 -18.44
CA PRO A 117 11.12 -7.80 -18.64
C PRO A 117 10.68 -9.24 -18.93
N GLU A 118 11.50 -10.02 -19.63
CA GLU A 118 11.23 -11.43 -19.96
C GLU A 118 11.22 -12.30 -18.69
N LEU A 119 12.13 -12.04 -17.73
CA LEU A 119 12.16 -12.72 -16.44
C LEU A 119 10.92 -12.35 -15.62
N VAL A 120 10.53 -11.07 -15.59
CA VAL A 120 9.31 -10.63 -14.90
C VAL A 120 8.07 -11.29 -15.52
N ALA A 121 8.00 -11.37 -16.85
CA ALA A 121 6.94 -12.06 -17.56
C ALA A 121 6.87 -13.55 -17.19
N ALA A 122 8.02 -14.24 -17.10
CA ALA A 122 8.09 -15.63 -16.65
C ALA A 122 7.64 -15.81 -15.20
N CYS A 123 8.06 -14.91 -14.30
CA CYS A 123 7.59 -14.88 -12.91
C CYS A 123 6.07 -14.71 -12.82
N CYS A 124 5.51 -13.76 -13.55
CA CYS A 124 4.07 -13.51 -13.56
C CYS A 124 3.28 -14.71 -14.10
N ARG A 125 3.74 -15.37 -15.18
CA ARG A 125 3.10 -16.60 -15.68
C ARG A 125 3.08 -17.69 -14.61
N ALA A 126 4.22 -17.98 -14.00
CA ALA A 126 4.32 -19.00 -12.97
C ALA A 126 3.42 -18.71 -11.76
N MET A 127 3.30 -17.44 -11.39
CA MET A 127 2.37 -17.02 -10.32
C MET A 127 0.91 -17.20 -10.76
N MET A 128 0.53 -16.82 -11.99
CA MET A 128 -0.84 -16.97 -12.53
C MET A 128 -1.26 -18.43 -12.69
N ASP A 129 -0.32 -19.31 -12.98
CA ASP A 129 -0.57 -20.76 -13.06
C ASP A 129 -0.81 -21.38 -11.67
N ALA A 130 -0.37 -20.69 -10.62
CA ALA A 130 -0.47 -21.13 -9.21
C ALA A 130 -1.70 -20.57 -8.45
N THR A 131 -2.52 -19.69 -9.08
CA THR A 131 -3.67 -19.07 -8.41
C THR A 131 -4.74 -18.62 -9.39
N ASP A 132 -5.99 -18.55 -8.90
CA ASP A 132 -7.13 -18.00 -9.65
C ASP A 132 -7.33 -16.49 -9.40
N VAL A 133 -6.67 -15.89 -8.41
CA VAL A 133 -6.78 -14.45 -8.17
C VAL A 133 -5.86 -13.66 -9.10
N PRO A 134 -6.18 -12.38 -9.40
CA PRO A 134 -5.35 -11.55 -10.28
C PRO A 134 -3.90 -11.45 -9.81
N VAL A 135 -2.97 -11.60 -10.76
CA VAL A 135 -1.54 -11.29 -10.55
C VAL A 135 -1.24 -9.95 -11.22
N THR A 136 -0.67 -9.04 -10.46
CA THR A 136 -0.44 -7.65 -10.87
C THR A 136 1.02 -7.25 -10.62
N VAL A 137 1.47 -6.15 -11.22
CA VAL A 137 2.85 -5.66 -11.07
C VAL A 137 2.87 -4.25 -10.53
N LYS A 138 3.75 -3.99 -9.54
CA LYS A 138 4.07 -2.63 -9.11
C LYS A 138 5.50 -2.27 -9.52
N CYS A 139 5.62 -1.31 -10.44
CA CYS A 139 6.90 -0.90 -11.03
C CYS A 139 7.12 0.62 -10.95
N ARG A 140 8.21 1.08 -11.56
CA ARG A 140 8.54 2.49 -11.80
C ARG A 140 8.50 2.83 -13.29
N ILE A 141 8.78 4.10 -13.65
CA ILE A 141 8.86 4.50 -15.05
C ILE A 141 10.23 4.20 -15.70
N GLY A 142 11.15 3.56 -14.97
CA GLY A 142 12.49 3.18 -15.40
C GLY A 142 13.47 3.13 -14.23
N ILE A 143 14.67 2.70 -14.54
CA ILE A 143 15.83 2.69 -13.62
C ILE A 143 17.02 3.37 -14.30
N ASP A 144 17.89 3.95 -13.51
CA ASP A 144 19.16 4.56 -13.96
C ASP A 144 19.02 5.30 -15.30
N ASP A 145 19.85 4.97 -16.29
CA ASP A 145 19.86 5.58 -17.62
C ASP A 145 18.84 4.97 -18.60
N MET A 146 18.01 4.00 -18.15
CA MET A 146 16.94 3.43 -18.99
C MET A 146 16.08 4.56 -19.56
N ASP A 147 15.86 4.55 -20.88
CA ASP A 147 14.95 5.50 -21.52
C ASP A 147 13.52 5.29 -20.99
N ALA A 148 12.91 6.35 -20.47
CA ALA A 148 11.61 6.25 -19.83
C ALA A 148 10.46 6.04 -20.83
N GLU A 149 10.62 6.33 -22.12
CA GLU A 149 9.61 6.08 -23.14
C GLU A 149 9.72 4.63 -23.64
N THR A 150 10.77 4.31 -24.36
CA THR A 150 10.94 3.00 -25.01
C THR A 150 11.18 1.87 -24.00
N GLY A 151 11.91 2.14 -22.93
CA GLY A 151 12.21 1.15 -21.89
C GLY A 151 10.98 0.76 -21.08
N LEU A 152 10.16 1.73 -20.65
CA LEU A 152 8.92 1.43 -19.94
C LEU A 152 7.92 0.74 -20.88
N ASP A 153 7.80 1.21 -22.13
CA ASP A 153 6.89 0.60 -23.10
C ASP A 153 7.25 -0.86 -23.37
N LYS A 154 8.53 -1.15 -23.63
CA LYS A 154 9.01 -2.52 -23.78
C LYS A 154 8.70 -3.38 -22.55
N PHE A 155 8.99 -2.85 -21.35
CA PHE A 155 8.72 -3.56 -20.09
C PHE A 155 7.23 -3.91 -19.94
N VAL A 156 6.35 -2.92 -20.09
CA VAL A 156 4.90 -3.13 -19.93
C VAL A 156 4.36 -4.08 -21.00
N ASP A 157 4.77 -3.92 -22.26
CA ASP A 157 4.29 -4.76 -23.37
C ASP A 157 4.71 -6.22 -23.20
N THR A 158 5.96 -6.47 -22.79
CA THR A 158 6.46 -7.83 -22.54
C THR A 158 5.72 -8.49 -21.37
N VAL A 159 5.54 -7.76 -20.27
CA VAL A 159 4.85 -8.31 -19.08
C VAL A 159 3.35 -8.47 -19.32
N ALA A 160 2.73 -7.56 -20.07
CA ALA A 160 1.32 -7.69 -20.44
C ALA A 160 1.07 -8.85 -21.38
N ALA A 161 1.98 -9.12 -22.32
CA ALA A 161 1.90 -10.30 -23.19
C ALA A 161 1.94 -11.63 -22.42
N ALA A 162 2.45 -11.62 -21.17
CA ALA A 162 2.39 -12.77 -20.27
C ALA A 162 1.02 -12.91 -19.56
N GLY A 163 0.09 -11.95 -19.72
CA GLY A 163 -1.25 -11.97 -19.14
C GLY A 163 -1.50 -10.99 -18.01
N VAL A 164 -0.53 -10.15 -17.62
CA VAL A 164 -0.71 -9.10 -16.61
C VAL A 164 -1.53 -7.95 -17.21
N SER A 165 -2.65 -7.62 -16.60
CA SER A 165 -3.55 -6.56 -17.05
C SER A 165 -3.55 -5.32 -16.15
N VAL A 166 -2.87 -5.35 -14.99
CA VAL A 166 -2.88 -4.26 -14.01
C VAL A 166 -1.45 -3.89 -13.59
N PHE A 167 -1.12 -2.61 -13.73
CA PHE A 167 0.16 -2.03 -13.35
C PHE A 167 -0.01 -0.89 -12.36
N TYR A 168 0.62 -0.99 -11.19
CA TYR A 168 0.75 0.12 -10.23
C TYR A 168 2.05 0.85 -10.53
N LEU A 169 1.96 1.99 -11.19
CA LEU A 169 3.09 2.71 -11.76
C LEU A 169 3.53 3.86 -10.84
N HIS A 170 4.70 3.73 -10.20
CA HIS A 170 5.30 4.85 -9.50
C HIS A 170 5.95 5.78 -10.53
N ALA A 171 5.40 6.98 -10.68
CA ALA A 171 5.80 7.96 -11.70
C ALA A 171 7.16 8.64 -11.43
N ARG A 172 8.16 7.85 -11.02
CA ARG A 172 9.57 8.24 -10.85
C ARG A 172 10.47 7.12 -11.33
N LYS A 173 11.60 7.47 -11.91
CA LYS A 173 12.71 6.52 -12.10
C LYS A 173 13.28 6.10 -10.73
N ALA A 174 13.99 4.99 -10.68
CA ALA A 174 14.85 4.64 -9.56
C ALA A 174 16.32 4.72 -9.98
N TRP A 175 17.14 5.35 -9.15
CA TRP A 175 18.58 5.22 -9.21
C TRP A 175 18.98 4.06 -8.30
N LEU A 176 19.56 3.03 -8.91
CA LEU A 176 19.96 1.82 -8.19
C LEU A 176 21.21 2.05 -7.35
N ASN A 177 22.06 2.98 -7.80
CA ASN A 177 23.27 3.38 -7.10
C ASN A 177 23.22 4.86 -6.70
N GLY A 178 23.83 5.20 -5.56
CA GLY A 178 24.00 6.59 -5.13
C GLY A 178 22.82 7.24 -4.42
N LEU A 179 21.63 6.62 -4.40
CA LEU A 179 20.45 7.12 -3.69
C LEU A 179 19.86 6.07 -2.76
N SER A 180 19.66 6.43 -1.51
CA SER A 180 18.89 5.62 -0.57
C SER A 180 17.43 5.42 -1.04
N PRO A 181 16.70 4.41 -0.51
CA PRO A 181 15.28 4.24 -0.81
C PRO A 181 14.42 5.45 -0.47
N LYS A 182 14.81 6.25 0.53
CA LYS A 182 14.13 7.49 0.91
C LYS A 182 14.34 8.58 -0.15
N GLU A 183 15.57 8.78 -0.61
CA GLU A 183 15.93 9.74 -1.65
C GLU A 183 15.31 9.38 -3.00
N ASN A 184 15.27 8.11 -3.36
CA ASN A 184 14.58 7.58 -4.54
C ASN A 184 13.06 7.86 -4.58
N ARG A 185 12.47 8.33 -3.47
CA ARG A 185 11.07 8.78 -3.40
C ARG A 185 10.91 10.29 -3.49
N THR A 186 12.01 11.05 -3.55
CA THR A 186 11.98 12.52 -3.51
C THR A 186 12.84 13.18 -4.56
N ILE A 187 14.06 12.68 -4.81
CA ILE A 187 15.05 13.32 -5.70
C ILE A 187 14.70 13.12 -7.19
N PRO A 188 14.47 11.88 -7.71
CA PRO A 188 14.08 11.73 -9.09
C PRO A 188 12.77 12.48 -9.35
N PRO A 189 12.66 13.25 -10.45
CA PRO A 189 11.44 14.00 -10.74
C PRO A 189 10.22 13.09 -10.92
N LEU A 190 9.04 13.61 -10.58
CA LEU A 190 7.77 13.00 -10.96
C LEU A 190 7.50 13.26 -12.43
N ASP A 191 7.08 12.24 -13.15
CA ASP A 191 6.63 12.34 -14.54
C ASP A 191 5.23 11.67 -14.68
N TYR A 192 4.20 12.43 -14.32
CA TYR A 192 2.82 12.00 -14.49
C TYR A 192 2.42 11.91 -15.97
N ASP A 193 2.99 12.77 -16.81
CA ASP A 193 2.71 12.76 -18.24
C ASP A 193 3.14 11.42 -18.87
N ARG A 194 4.26 10.87 -18.42
CA ARG A 194 4.68 9.53 -18.86
C ARG A 194 3.66 8.45 -18.49
N ALA A 195 3.13 8.51 -17.27
CA ALA A 195 2.11 7.57 -16.83
C ALA A 195 0.81 7.73 -17.64
N ARG A 196 0.38 8.95 -17.90
CA ARG A 196 -0.81 9.26 -18.72
C ARG A 196 -0.65 8.77 -20.17
N ARG A 197 0.55 8.99 -20.78
CA ARG A 197 0.84 8.48 -22.14
C ARG A 197 0.78 6.95 -22.18
N LEU A 198 1.30 6.25 -21.16
CA LEU A 198 1.19 4.81 -21.07
C LEU A 198 -0.26 4.35 -20.96
N ALA A 199 -1.05 4.95 -20.06
CA ALA A 199 -2.46 4.60 -19.87
C ALA A 199 -3.27 4.83 -21.16
N LYS A 200 -3.00 5.90 -21.88
CA LYS A 200 -3.64 6.19 -23.18
C LYS A 200 -3.21 5.20 -24.27
N ARG A 201 -1.91 4.87 -24.36
CA ARG A 201 -1.37 3.92 -25.35
C ARG A 201 -1.89 2.51 -25.10
N ARG A 202 -2.02 2.09 -23.85
CA ARG A 202 -2.44 0.77 -23.42
C ARG A 202 -3.79 0.84 -22.71
N SER A 203 -4.81 1.31 -23.42
CA SER A 203 -6.19 1.39 -22.90
C SER A 203 -6.83 0.02 -22.58
N ASP A 204 -6.20 -1.07 -23.01
CA ASP A 204 -6.51 -2.45 -22.66
C ASP A 204 -6.02 -2.85 -21.26
N LEU A 205 -5.13 -2.05 -20.64
CA LEU A 205 -4.56 -2.30 -19.33
C LEU A 205 -5.11 -1.31 -18.29
N SER A 206 -5.11 -1.73 -17.01
CA SER A 206 -5.37 -0.83 -15.89
C SER A 206 -4.04 -0.27 -15.36
N VAL A 207 -3.82 1.03 -15.55
CA VAL A 207 -2.66 1.75 -15.02
C VAL A 207 -3.10 2.55 -13.80
N ILE A 208 -2.57 2.20 -12.63
CA ILE A 208 -2.86 2.86 -11.35
C ILE A 208 -1.68 3.76 -11.00
N LEU A 209 -1.89 5.07 -10.98
CA LEU A 209 -0.84 6.04 -10.75
C LEU A 209 -0.42 6.10 -9.28
N ASN A 210 0.89 6.05 -9.04
CA ASN A 210 1.48 6.22 -7.71
C ASN A 210 2.62 7.25 -7.75
N GLY A 211 2.81 7.96 -6.65
CA GLY A 211 3.94 8.88 -6.42
C GLY A 211 3.51 10.32 -6.20
N GLY A 212 3.93 10.92 -5.08
CA GLY A 212 3.75 12.35 -4.78
C GLY A 212 2.32 12.83 -4.55
N LEU A 213 1.32 11.97 -4.59
CA LEU A 213 -0.08 12.33 -4.35
C LEU A 213 -0.29 12.57 -2.84
N GLU A 214 -0.56 13.80 -2.45
CA GLU A 214 -0.67 14.23 -1.05
C GLU A 214 -2.06 14.80 -0.71
N THR A 215 -2.84 15.22 -1.71
CA THR A 215 -4.18 15.80 -1.54
C THR A 215 -5.22 15.08 -2.36
N ALA A 216 -6.50 15.23 -1.99
CA ALA A 216 -7.62 14.68 -2.75
C ALA A 216 -7.72 15.31 -4.14
N ASP A 217 -7.44 16.61 -4.27
CA ASP A 217 -7.48 17.30 -5.57
C ASP A 217 -6.47 16.71 -6.55
N GLN A 218 -5.22 16.49 -6.10
CA GLN A 218 -4.20 15.84 -6.93
C GLN A 218 -4.63 14.43 -7.35
N ALA A 219 -5.15 13.63 -6.43
CA ALA A 219 -5.59 12.27 -6.70
C ALA A 219 -6.74 12.23 -7.75
N ILE A 220 -7.74 13.08 -7.59
CA ILE A 220 -8.89 13.14 -8.50
C ILE A 220 -8.46 13.64 -9.89
N ALA A 221 -7.59 14.65 -9.97
CA ALA A 221 -7.08 15.14 -11.25
C ALA A 221 -6.39 14.03 -12.06
N GLU A 222 -5.59 13.18 -11.40
CA GLU A 222 -4.88 12.08 -12.06
C GLU A 222 -5.78 10.89 -12.44
N MET A 223 -6.86 10.67 -11.73
CA MET A 223 -7.82 9.59 -12.04
C MET A 223 -8.55 9.78 -13.38
N HIS A 224 -8.61 11.01 -13.90
CA HIS A 224 -9.22 11.25 -15.22
C HIS A 224 -8.38 10.66 -16.38
N ALA A 225 -7.08 10.46 -16.18
CA ALA A 225 -6.16 9.98 -17.19
C ALA A 225 -5.64 8.55 -16.91
N CYS A 226 -5.76 8.09 -15.67
CA CYS A 226 -5.36 6.75 -15.22
C CYS A 226 -6.57 6.02 -14.61
N ASN A 227 -6.50 4.69 -14.53
CA ASN A 227 -7.62 3.86 -14.04
C ASN A 227 -7.79 3.91 -12.51
N GLY A 228 -6.90 4.60 -11.81
CA GLY A 228 -6.92 4.77 -10.36
C GLY A 228 -5.65 5.41 -9.85
N VAL A 229 -5.63 5.63 -8.53
CA VAL A 229 -4.51 6.24 -7.81
C VAL A 229 -4.09 5.41 -6.62
N MET A 230 -2.80 5.40 -6.34
CA MET A 230 -2.23 4.72 -5.18
C MET A 230 -1.49 5.72 -4.31
N ILE A 231 -1.94 5.86 -3.07
CA ILE A 231 -1.44 6.82 -2.10
C ILE A 231 -0.37 6.14 -1.24
N GLY A 232 0.78 6.78 -1.11
CA GLY A 232 1.87 6.29 -0.26
C GLY A 232 1.91 7.03 1.07
N ARG A 233 2.96 7.80 1.28
CA ARG A 233 3.29 8.46 2.57
C ARG A 233 2.19 9.36 3.14
N ALA A 234 1.36 9.97 2.32
CA ALA A 234 0.23 10.77 2.78
C ALA A 234 -0.80 9.91 3.54
N ALA A 235 -1.07 8.69 3.08
CA ALA A 235 -1.95 7.75 3.77
C ALA A 235 -1.46 7.38 5.19
N TYR A 236 -0.17 7.50 5.46
CA TYR A 236 0.40 7.23 6.78
C TYR A 236 0.53 8.50 7.65
N ARG A 237 0.98 9.61 7.04
CA ARG A 237 1.28 10.84 7.80
C ARG A 237 0.05 11.69 8.10
N THR A 238 -0.86 11.75 7.14
CA THR A 238 -2.11 12.50 7.19
C THR A 238 -3.28 11.61 6.74
N PRO A 239 -3.54 10.50 7.44
CA PRO A 239 -4.38 9.41 6.97
C PRO A 239 -5.81 9.83 6.64
N TYR A 240 -6.29 10.93 7.25
CA TYR A 240 -7.63 11.45 6.99
C TYR A 240 -7.82 11.94 5.54
N VAL A 241 -6.75 12.16 4.77
CA VAL A 241 -6.82 12.43 3.32
C VAL A 241 -7.48 11.28 2.55
N LEU A 242 -7.38 10.05 3.05
CA LEU A 242 -8.05 8.90 2.43
C LEU A 242 -9.57 9.00 2.52
N THR A 243 -10.11 9.60 3.59
CA THR A 243 -11.56 9.79 3.74
C THR A 243 -12.09 10.81 2.73
N GLU A 244 -11.34 11.88 2.48
CA GLU A 244 -11.67 12.90 1.48
C GLU A 244 -11.65 12.30 0.06
N MET A 245 -10.63 11.48 -0.22
CA MET A 245 -10.56 10.75 -1.49
C MET A 245 -11.72 9.75 -1.63
N ALA A 246 -12.03 8.96 -0.59
CA ALA A 246 -13.12 7.99 -0.61
C ALA A 246 -14.47 8.66 -0.78
N GLN A 247 -14.69 9.83 -0.17
CA GLN A 247 -15.90 10.64 -0.37
C GLN A 247 -16.05 11.04 -1.83
N ARG A 248 -15.00 11.56 -2.46
CA ARG A 248 -15.04 12.06 -3.84
C ARG A 248 -15.12 10.94 -4.88
N ILE A 249 -14.50 9.79 -4.61
CA ILE A 249 -14.42 8.66 -5.54
C ILE A 249 -15.63 7.73 -5.43
N PHE A 250 -16.10 7.47 -4.21
CA PHE A 250 -17.11 6.46 -3.91
C PHE A 250 -18.41 7.05 -3.33
N GLY A 251 -18.45 8.37 -3.05
CA GLY A 251 -19.58 8.99 -2.38
C GLY A 251 -19.71 8.65 -0.89
N ARG A 252 -18.65 8.12 -0.26
CA ARG A 252 -18.67 7.72 1.15
C ARG A 252 -18.64 8.92 2.08
N MET A 253 -19.56 8.93 3.06
CA MET A 253 -19.46 9.92 4.13
C MET A 253 -18.17 9.68 4.94
N PRO A 254 -17.34 10.73 5.16
CA PRO A 254 -16.16 10.63 6.00
C PRO A 254 -16.51 10.20 7.42
N PRO A 255 -15.86 9.15 7.97
CA PRO A 255 -16.08 8.79 9.37
C PRO A 255 -15.58 9.91 10.28
N ARG A 256 -16.24 10.13 11.40
CA ARG A 256 -15.73 11.05 12.43
C ARG A 256 -14.44 10.47 13.03
N ARG A 257 -13.50 11.36 13.40
CA ARG A 257 -12.21 10.91 13.96
C ARG A 257 -12.35 10.18 15.29
N ASP A 258 -13.27 10.62 16.15
CA ASP A 258 -13.59 9.93 17.39
C ASP A 258 -14.15 8.51 17.17
N HIS A 259 -15.01 8.30 16.17
CA HIS A 259 -15.50 6.96 15.83
C HIS A 259 -14.36 6.03 15.37
N VAL A 260 -13.43 6.56 14.56
CA VAL A 260 -12.23 5.80 14.18
C VAL A 260 -11.37 5.48 15.39
N ALA A 261 -11.17 6.46 16.30
CA ALA A 261 -10.42 6.25 17.53
C ALA A 261 -11.08 5.19 18.44
N LEU A 262 -12.42 5.20 18.56
CA LEU A 262 -13.17 4.19 19.33
C LEU A 262 -13.00 2.78 18.74
N ALA A 263 -13.14 2.62 17.43
CA ALA A 263 -12.90 1.33 16.76
C ALA A 263 -11.47 0.81 16.99
N MET A 264 -10.50 1.72 16.99
CA MET A 264 -9.10 1.37 17.29
C MET A 264 -8.87 1.08 18.78
N ALA A 265 -9.63 1.67 19.68
CA ALA A 265 -9.59 1.34 21.10
C ALA A 265 -10.07 -0.10 21.36
N ASP A 266 -11.21 -0.49 20.76
CA ASP A 266 -11.74 -1.86 20.85
C ASP A 266 -10.77 -2.89 20.24
N TYR A 267 -10.15 -2.52 19.12
CA TYR A 267 -9.09 -3.31 18.50
C TYR A 267 -7.87 -3.45 19.42
N ALA A 268 -7.43 -2.37 20.07
CA ALA A 268 -6.31 -2.37 21.01
C ALA A 268 -6.59 -3.25 22.22
N ASP A 269 -7.79 -3.16 22.81
CA ASP A 269 -8.23 -4.02 23.93
C ASP A 269 -8.18 -5.52 23.55
N THR A 270 -8.49 -5.85 22.30
CA THR A 270 -8.43 -7.22 21.81
C THR A 270 -6.99 -7.68 21.59
N MET A 271 -6.20 -6.88 20.90
CA MET A 271 -4.85 -7.27 20.46
C MET A 271 -3.85 -7.30 21.62
N THR A 272 -3.97 -6.41 22.59
CA THR A 272 -3.05 -6.38 23.74
C THR A 272 -3.23 -7.57 24.68
N LYS A 273 -4.39 -8.23 24.67
CA LYS A 273 -4.61 -9.51 25.39
C LYS A 273 -3.69 -10.64 24.88
N THR A 274 -3.19 -10.54 23.66
CA THR A 274 -2.23 -11.50 23.09
C THR A 274 -0.76 -11.18 23.46
N GLY A 275 -0.52 -10.18 24.32
CA GLY A 275 0.80 -9.72 24.70
C GLY A 275 1.39 -8.66 23.76
N LEU A 276 0.63 -8.19 22.76
CA LEU A 276 1.08 -7.13 21.84
C LEU A 276 1.22 -5.80 22.60
N PRO A 277 2.38 -5.13 22.52
CA PRO A 277 2.54 -3.79 23.11
C PRO A 277 1.62 -2.76 22.43
N LEU A 278 0.94 -1.92 23.21
CA LEU A 278 0.01 -0.91 22.68
C LEU A 278 0.65 0.02 21.64
N HIS A 279 1.91 0.41 21.83
CA HIS A 279 2.59 1.30 20.88
C HIS A 279 2.74 0.72 19.47
N SER A 280 2.68 -0.62 19.31
CA SER A 280 2.67 -1.27 17.99
C SER A 280 1.42 -0.89 17.18
N ILE A 281 0.33 -0.53 17.85
CA ILE A 281 -0.91 -0.07 17.24
C ILE A 281 -0.90 1.46 17.12
N THR A 282 -0.63 2.16 18.23
CA THR A 282 -0.79 3.63 18.30
C THR A 282 0.17 4.38 17.40
N ARG A 283 1.35 3.83 17.08
CA ARG A 283 2.31 4.44 16.15
C ARG A 283 1.71 4.73 14.76
N HIS A 284 0.68 4.01 14.35
CA HIS A 284 0.01 4.18 13.06
C HIS A 284 -1.08 5.25 13.09
N MET A 285 -1.56 5.60 14.29
CA MET A 285 -2.68 6.51 14.48
C MET A 285 -2.26 7.97 14.69
N LEU A 286 -0.95 8.27 14.75
CA LEU A 286 -0.41 9.59 15.11
C LEU A 286 -0.94 10.72 14.22
N GLY A 287 -1.26 10.42 12.97
CA GLY A 287 -1.77 11.37 11.99
C GLY A 287 -3.29 11.60 12.03
N LEU A 288 -4.07 10.84 12.81
CA LEU A 288 -5.55 10.89 12.76
C LEU A 288 -6.11 12.30 13.00
N TYR A 289 -5.56 13.03 13.93
CA TYR A 289 -5.96 14.42 14.24
C TYR A 289 -5.08 15.48 13.55
N ALA A 290 -4.30 15.13 12.52
CA ALA A 290 -3.49 16.11 11.80
C ALA A 290 -4.36 17.29 11.31
N GLY A 291 -3.88 18.52 11.52
CA GLY A 291 -4.61 19.73 11.15
C GLY A 291 -5.77 20.14 12.11
N GLN A 292 -6.05 19.36 13.15
CA GLN A 292 -7.12 19.64 14.12
C GLN A 292 -6.60 20.19 15.45
N SER A 293 -7.49 20.85 16.20
CA SER A 293 -7.24 21.18 17.61
C SER A 293 -6.94 19.89 18.37
N GLY A 294 -5.92 19.92 19.26
CA GLY A 294 -5.51 18.71 19.97
C GLY A 294 -4.52 17.80 19.25
N ALA A 295 -4.17 18.03 17.95
CA ALA A 295 -3.25 17.19 17.20
C ALA A 295 -1.89 16.97 17.87
N LYS A 296 -1.34 18.01 18.54
CA LYS A 296 -0.07 17.93 19.28
C LYS A 296 -0.21 17.03 20.51
N TYR A 297 -1.33 17.17 21.23
CA TYR A 297 -1.65 16.35 22.41
C TYR A 297 -1.82 14.89 21.99
N TRP A 298 -2.64 14.61 20.95
CA TRP A 298 -2.82 13.29 20.40
C TRP A 298 -1.51 12.58 20.08
N ARG A 299 -0.63 13.22 19.28
CA ARG A 299 0.67 12.66 18.91
C ARG A 299 1.56 12.38 20.10
N ARG A 300 1.60 13.28 21.09
CA ARG A 300 2.40 13.08 22.30
C ARG A 300 1.88 11.90 23.11
N GLN A 301 0.57 11.82 23.35
CA GLN A 301 -0.02 10.72 24.12
C GLN A 301 0.28 9.38 23.45
N LEU A 302 -0.09 9.22 22.18
CA LEU A 302 0.05 7.95 21.47
C LEU A 302 1.50 7.56 21.15
N GLY A 303 2.40 8.53 21.02
CA GLY A 303 3.81 8.30 20.71
C GLY A 303 4.66 7.99 21.94
N GLU A 304 4.42 8.68 23.04
CA GLU A 304 5.27 8.63 24.24
C GLU A 304 4.61 7.83 25.38
N ASN A 305 3.35 8.12 25.70
CA ASN A 305 2.67 7.59 26.89
C ASN A 305 1.97 6.25 26.67
N ALA A 306 1.74 5.82 25.44
CA ALA A 306 1.14 4.52 25.13
C ALA A 306 1.94 3.32 25.68
N ARG A 307 3.23 3.50 25.95
CA ARG A 307 4.10 2.43 26.47
C ARG A 307 3.83 2.10 27.94
N THR A 308 3.26 3.03 28.68
CA THR A 308 2.97 2.91 30.11
C THR A 308 1.47 2.77 30.42
N ALA A 309 0.63 2.78 29.40
CA ALA A 309 -0.82 2.67 29.56
C ALA A 309 -1.20 1.27 30.06
N THR A 310 -1.93 1.21 31.17
CA THR A 310 -2.41 -0.04 31.81
C THR A 310 -3.77 -0.50 31.30
N ALA A 311 -4.56 0.43 30.74
CA ALA A 311 -5.87 0.18 30.12
C ALA A 311 -5.82 0.66 28.66
N PRO A 312 -5.41 -0.17 27.71
CA PRO A 312 -5.09 0.22 26.34
C PRO A 312 -6.21 0.93 25.58
N GLY A 313 -7.41 0.39 25.60
CA GLY A 313 -8.56 0.99 24.94
C GLY A 313 -9.01 2.29 25.61
N ASP A 314 -9.09 2.32 26.95
CA ASP A 314 -9.49 3.52 27.67
C ASP A 314 -8.52 4.67 27.46
N PHE A 315 -7.23 4.37 27.42
CA PHE A 315 -6.20 5.36 27.07
C PHE A 315 -6.46 6.05 25.71
N ILE A 316 -6.85 5.28 24.70
CA ILE A 316 -7.19 5.82 23.37
C ILE A 316 -8.50 6.61 23.43
N ARG A 317 -9.54 6.09 24.11
CA ARG A 317 -10.85 6.76 24.26
C ARG A 317 -10.73 8.10 24.97
N GLU A 318 -10.03 8.17 26.08
CA GLU A 318 -9.80 9.39 26.86
C GLU A 318 -8.99 10.43 26.07
N THR A 319 -7.93 9.97 25.37
CA THR A 319 -7.11 10.84 24.52
C THR A 319 -7.95 11.45 23.39
N SER A 320 -8.81 10.65 22.76
CA SER A 320 -9.73 11.12 21.71
C SER A 320 -10.76 12.10 22.24
N ALA A 321 -11.41 11.78 23.36
CA ALA A 321 -12.41 12.66 24.00
C ALA A 321 -11.83 14.03 24.34
N PHE A 322 -10.59 14.07 24.83
CA PHE A 322 -9.88 15.33 25.11
C PHE A 322 -9.66 16.16 23.82
N CYS A 323 -9.26 15.52 22.73
CA CYS A 323 -9.07 16.19 21.44
C CYS A 323 -10.39 16.78 20.90
N GLU A 324 -11.49 16.04 20.99
CA GLU A 324 -12.83 16.51 20.57
C GLU A 324 -13.29 17.70 21.45
N ALA A 325 -13.06 17.64 22.75
CA ALA A 325 -13.39 18.75 23.64
C ALA A 325 -12.60 20.04 23.32
N LEU A 326 -11.32 19.91 22.93
CA LEU A 326 -10.52 21.05 22.46
C LEU A 326 -11.02 21.61 21.13
N ALA A 327 -11.48 20.75 20.22
CA ALA A 327 -12.03 21.17 18.94
C ALA A 327 -13.35 21.94 19.13
N ALA A 328 -14.24 21.44 20.00
CA ALA A 328 -15.52 22.09 20.32
C ALA A 328 -15.33 23.48 20.97
N ARG A 329 -14.38 23.62 21.90
CA ARG A 329 -14.07 24.93 22.55
C ARG A 329 -13.55 25.99 21.58
N ARG A 330 -12.96 25.59 20.46
CA ARG A 330 -12.42 26.52 19.45
C ARG A 330 -13.46 26.91 18.42
N ALA A 331 -14.51 26.10 18.25
CA ALA A 331 -15.62 26.37 17.35
C ALA A 331 -16.72 27.23 17.97
N ALA A 332 -16.78 27.27 19.31
CA ALA A 332 -17.64 28.17 20.10
C ALA A 332 -16.95 29.54 20.31
#